data_b72774fa1cf0a232151337c6d58f55f4
#
_entry.id   b72774fa1cf0a232151337c6d58f55f4
#
_cell.length_a   1.000
_cell.length_b   1.000
_cell.length_c   1.000
_cell.angle_alpha   90.00
_cell.angle_beta   90.00
_cell.angle_gamma   90.00
#
_symmetry.space_group_name_H-M   'P 1'
#
loop_
_entity.id
_entity.type
_entity.pdbx_description
1 polymer ?
#
loop_
_entity_poly.entity_id
_entity_poly.type
_entity_poly.pdbx_seq_one_letter_code
_entity_poly.pdbx_strand_id
1 'polypeptide(L)'
;MRAWRQSLAGLALAAAAPSGAEPSGGPFAVTIDVDVARDQGPVAQEWRFFGADEPNYATMKDGRTTLATLGALAPDRVYFRAHNLLTSGDGTPALKWGSTGVYREDAQGRAIYDWTIVDRIFDSYRARGVKPYVELGFMPEALSTRPQPYQHDWRPGSGELRTGWAYPPRDYARWEELIHRWVSHCVDRYGRAEVASWYFETWNEANLPQYYWGGTREEFFRLHDAAVRGVRRALPEARVGGPDSAGAGDDFLTAFMAHARAAGTPTDFLSFHAKGQPKVVEAAGGSHVRMGLNTHLKAADHEFAAIAADPLFRTKPIVIGESDPEGCAACQGPANAYRNGTMYSSYTAASFPRLRALAQRRGLTLEGVLTWAFEFEDQAPFAGFRQLTSGGIDLPVINTFKLFARMSGRYVSARSDHQVALDSALSEGVRADADVGTVATRDGDRVAVMVWHYHDDDLAGPAAAVRVRLRDLPRTYAHGATLTQYRVDESHANSFAVWQKMGSPLAPSDAQRAALKRAAALDPIAPAARVAVRRGAGEVAFTLPRQGVALLVLTPAAS
;
A
#
# COMPACT_ATOMS: atom_id res chain seq x y z
N MET A 1 -35.47 -18.62 33.25
CA MET A 1 -35.34 -19.43 32.03
C MET A 1 -36.37 -18.96 31.01
N ARG A 2 -36.02 -18.10 30.10
CA ARG A 2 -36.74 -17.85 28.84
C ARG A 2 -35.66 -17.48 27.80
N ALA A 3 -35.46 -18.38 26.87
CA ALA A 3 -34.51 -18.26 25.76
C ALA A 3 -34.99 -17.22 24.74
N TRP A 4 -34.21 -16.21 24.49
CA TRP A 4 -34.39 -15.31 23.36
C TRP A 4 -33.64 -15.90 22.17
N ARG A 5 -34.38 -16.40 21.19
CA ARG A 5 -33.86 -16.70 19.86
C ARG A 5 -33.81 -15.40 19.09
N GLN A 6 -32.63 -14.88 18.87
CA GLN A 6 -32.41 -13.83 17.87
C GLN A 6 -32.29 -14.50 16.51
N SER A 7 -33.22 -14.16 15.62
CA SER A 7 -33.21 -14.55 14.21
C SER A 7 -32.15 -13.68 13.50
N LEU A 8 -31.05 -14.28 13.10
CA LEU A 8 -30.11 -13.73 12.14
C LEU A 8 -30.76 -13.80 10.75
N ALA A 9 -31.37 -12.69 10.32
CA ALA A 9 -31.72 -12.49 8.92
C ALA A 9 -30.43 -12.14 8.16
N GLY A 10 -29.78 -13.15 7.60
CA GLY A 10 -28.70 -12.97 6.66
C GLY A 10 -29.24 -12.35 5.37
N LEU A 11 -28.97 -11.08 5.13
CA LEU A 11 -29.06 -10.51 3.79
C LEU A 11 -27.94 -11.13 2.94
N ALA A 12 -28.26 -12.17 2.20
CA ALA A 12 -27.45 -12.62 1.09
C ALA A 12 -27.53 -11.54 0.01
N LEU A 13 -26.54 -10.64 -0.07
CA LEU A 13 -26.30 -9.85 -1.25
C LEU A 13 -25.87 -10.82 -2.36
N ALA A 14 -26.81 -11.20 -3.20
CA ALA A 14 -26.51 -11.84 -4.47
C ALA A 14 -25.78 -10.77 -5.31
N ALA A 15 -24.45 -10.86 -5.36
CA ALA A 15 -23.68 -10.18 -6.38
C ALA A 15 -24.13 -10.78 -7.72
N ALA A 16 -24.90 -10.02 -8.49
CA ALA A 16 -25.17 -10.37 -9.88
C ALA A 16 -23.81 -10.47 -10.59
N ALA A 17 -23.48 -11.69 -11.02
CA ALA A 17 -22.35 -11.89 -11.92
C ALA A 17 -22.64 -11.01 -13.16
N PRO A 18 -21.68 -10.22 -13.64
CA PRO A 18 -21.85 -9.51 -14.89
C PRO A 18 -22.07 -10.58 -15.97
N SER A 19 -23.24 -10.53 -16.62
CA SER A 19 -23.51 -11.35 -17.79
C SER A 19 -22.47 -10.99 -18.83
N GLY A 20 -21.52 -11.90 -19.12
CA GLY A 20 -20.47 -11.71 -20.08
C GLY A 20 -21.01 -11.59 -21.50
N ALA A 21 -21.44 -10.40 -21.87
CA ALA A 21 -21.47 -10.03 -23.26
C ALA A 21 -20.00 -9.81 -23.66
N GLU A 22 -19.47 -10.62 -24.56
CA GLU A 22 -18.18 -10.33 -25.18
C GLU A 22 -18.24 -8.91 -25.77
N PRO A 23 -17.18 -8.08 -25.51
CA PRO A 23 -17.17 -6.73 -26.03
C PRO A 23 -17.24 -6.78 -27.55
N SER A 24 -18.20 -6.04 -28.13
CA SER A 24 -18.40 -5.92 -29.58
C SER A 24 -17.25 -5.12 -30.21
N GLY A 25 -16.12 -5.77 -30.44
CA GLY A 25 -14.92 -5.21 -31.09
C GLY A 25 -13.71 -6.10 -30.83
N GLY A 26 -12.94 -6.42 -31.88
CA GLY A 26 -11.67 -7.12 -31.75
C GLY A 26 -10.64 -6.29 -30.96
N PRO A 27 -9.50 -6.89 -30.56
CA PRO A 27 -8.44 -6.19 -29.85
C PRO A 27 -7.94 -4.97 -30.64
N PHE A 28 -7.73 -3.82 -29.95
CA PHE A 28 -7.11 -2.64 -30.56
C PHE A 28 -5.58 -2.73 -30.49
N ALA A 29 -4.91 -2.16 -31.50
CA ALA A 29 -3.45 -2.26 -31.61
C ALA A 29 -2.77 -1.24 -30.70
N VAL A 30 -1.73 -1.70 -29.98
CA VAL A 30 -0.90 -0.86 -29.10
C VAL A 30 0.57 -1.13 -29.41
N THR A 31 1.35 -0.05 -29.58
CA THR A 31 2.80 -0.13 -29.77
C THR A 31 3.51 0.46 -28.55
N ILE A 32 4.46 -0.31 -28.02
CA ILE A 32 5.34 0.12 -26.93
C ILE A 32 6.78 0.10 -27.44
N ASP A 33 7.43 1.24 -27.43
CA ASP A 33 8.84 1.40 -27.79
C ASP A 33 9.72 1.48 -26.53
N VAL A 34 10.69 0.57 -26.40
CA VAL A 34 11.64 0.49 -25.29
C VAL A 34 13.05 0.68 -25.80
N ASP A 35 13.72 1.75 -25.34
CA ASP A 35 15.14 2.02 -25.60
C ASP A 35 15.96 1.58 -24.38
N VAL A 36 16.59 0.41 -24.49
CA VAL A 36 17.27 -0.26 -23.39
C VAL A 36 18.57 0.43 -22.98
N ALA A 37 19.15 1.24 -23.87
CA ALA A 37 20.36 2.02 -23.57
C ALA A 37 20.06 3.38 -22.93
N ARG A 38 18.83 3.90 -23.08
CA ARG A 38 18.46 5.23 -22.58
C ARG A 38 18.05 5.18 -21.11
N ASP A 39 19.02 5.39 -20.24
CA ASP A 39 18.89 5.43 -18.80
C ASP A 39 17.96 6.56 -18.31
N GLN A 40 17.09 6.24 -17.33
CA GLN A 40 16.14 7.14 -16.69
C GLN A 40 16.34 7.21 -15.15
N GLY A 41 17.45 6.68 -14.65
CA GLY A 41 17.75 6.68 -13.21
C GLY A 41 17.56 5.33 -12.51
N PRO A 42 17.98 5.22 -11.27
CA PRO A 42 17.89 3.97 -10.49
C PRO A 42 16.45 3.62 -10.17
N VAL A 43 16.17 2.33 -10.03
CA VAL A 43 14.88 1.83 -9.54
C VAL A 43 14.81 2.07 -8.02
N ALA A 44 13.95 2.98 -7.61
CA ALA A 44 13.81 3.38 -6.20
C ALA A 44 13.11 2.32 -5.34
N GLN A 45 12.30 1.44 -5.94
CA GLN A 45 11.47 0.45 -5.24
C GLN A 45 10.54 1.10 -4.20
N GLU A 46 9.92 2.20 -4.53
CA GLU A 46 9.01 2.98 -3.69
C GLU A 46 7.80 2.18 -3.16
N TRP A 47 7.53 1.03 -3.77
CA TRP A 47 6.45 0.10 -3.40
C TRP A 47 6.70 -0.73 -2.12
N ARG A 48 7.89 -0.63 -1.50
CA ARG A 48 8.30 -1.49 -0.37
C ARG A 48 7.64 -1.16 0.97
N PHE A 49 6.57 -0.39 1.00
CA PHE A 49 5.92 0.09 2.20
C PHE A 49 4.49 -0.44 2.27
N PHE A 50 4.14 -1.08 3.39
CA PHE A 50 2.82 -1.65 3.64
C PHE A 50 2.35 -1.29 5.05
N GLY A 51 1.04 -1.41 5.31
CA GLY A 51 0.51 -1.11 6.64
C GLY A 51 -0.84 -1.73 6.93
N ALA A 52 -1.25 -1.65 8.19
CA ALA A 52 -2.52 -2.16 8.70
C ALA A 52 -3.05 -1.38 9.90
N ASP A 53 -4.38 -1.32 10.03
CA ASP A 53 -5.04 -0.75 11.21
C ASP A 53 -4.79 -1.56 12.50
N GLU A 54 -4.65 -2.90 12.36
CA GLU A 54 -4.62 -3.86 13.46
C GLU A 54 -3.23 -4.50 13.60
N PRO A 55 -2.42 -4.08 14.61
CA PRO A 55 -1.05 -4.55 14.75
C PRO A 55 -0.96 -6.02 15.20
N ASN A 56 -1.98 -6.52 15.92
CA ASN A 56 -1.95 -7.86 16.50
C ASN A 56 -2.11 -8.94 15.43
N TYR A 57 -2.67 -8.63 14.24
CA TYR A 57 -2.70 -9.56 13.09
C TYR A 57 -1.31 -10.05 12.68
N ALA A 58 -0.27 -9.26 12.91
CA ALA A 58 1.11 -9.67 12.64
C ALA A 58 1.55 -10.94 13.38
N THR A 59 0.88 -11.28 14.47
CA THR A 59 1.18 -12.48 15.29
C THR A 59 0.20 -13.62 15.03
N MET A 60 -0.83 -13.41 14.22
CA MET A 60 -1.84 -14.41 13.89
C MET A 60 -1.43 -15.25 12.67
N LYS A 61 -2.20 -16.27 12.34
CA LYS A 61 -1.82 -17.28 11.35
C LYS A 61 -1.66 -16.71 9.94
N ASP A 62 -2.68 -16.02 9.47
CA ASP A 62 -2.72 -15.55 8.08
C ASP A 62 -1.90 -14.26 7.92
N GLY A 63 -1.88 -13.38 8.94
CA GLY A 63 -0.99 -12.22 8.99
C GLY A 63 0.48 -12.60 8.95
N ARG A 64 0.90 -13.65 9.68
CA ARG A 64 2.28 -14.17 9.58
C ARG A 64 2.61 -14.69 8.18
N THR A 65 1.65 -15.31 7.51
CA THR A 65 1.82 -15.80 6.14
C THR A 65 1.98 -14.62 5.17
N THR A 66 1.14 -13.60 5.30
CA THR A 66 1.20 -12.39 4.49
C THR A 66 2.50 -11.62 4.70
N LEU A 67 2.94 -11.45 5.96
CA LEU A 67 4.25 -10.84 6.26
C LEU A 67 5.42 -11.62 5.63
N ALA A 68 5.38 -12.95 5.65
CA ALA A 68 6.41 -13.76 5.01
C ALA A 68 6.44 -13.53 3.48
N THR A 69 5.27 -13.41 2.85
CA THR A 69 5.16 -13.07 1.43
C THR A 69 5.74 -11.68 1.16
N LEU A 70 5.39 -10.67 1.98
CA LEU A 70 5.90 -9.31 1.84
C LEU A 70 7.42 -9.23 2.03
N GLY A 71 7.95 -9.84 3.08
CA GLY A 71 9.40 -9.85 3.33
C GLY A 71 10.19 -10.52 2.22
N ALA A 72 9.64 -11.57 1.58
CA ALA A 72 10.27 -12.23 0.44
C ALA A 72 10.36 -11.34 -0.82
N LEU A 73 9.57 -10.27 -0.93
CA LEU A 73 9.63 -9.32 -2.07
C LEU A 73 10.96 -8.55 -2.11
N ALA A 74 11.45 -8.12 -0.96
CA ALA A 74 12.74 -7.44 -0.81
C ALA A 74 13.26 -7.65 0.62
N PRO A 75 13.96 -8.76 0.92
CA PRO A 75 14.38 -9.14 2.26
C PRO A 75 15.13 -8.01 2.98
N ASP A 76 14.71 -7.74 4.22
CA ASP A 76 15.22 -6.67 5.09
C ASP A 76 15.13 -5.24 4.51
N ARG A 77 14.27 -5.04 3.51
CA ARG A 77 14.02 -3.73 2.89
C ARG A 77 12.54 -3.39 2.74
N VAL A 78 11.64 -4.29 3.10
CA VAL A 78 10.20 -4.02 3.21
C VAL A 78 9.93 -3.40 4.57
N TYR A 79 9.12 -2.35 4.60
CA TYR A 79 8.68 -1.66 5.81
C TYR A 79 7.20 -1.91 6.06
N PHE A 80 6.84 -2.06 7.34
CA PHE A 80 5.45 -2.26 7.75
C PHE A 80 5.07 -1.28 8.86
N ARG A 81 4.06 -0.46 8.57
CA ARG A 81 3.45 0.52 9.48
C ARG A 81 2.18 -0.06 10.08
N ALA A 82 1.95 0.15 11.36
CA ALA A 82 0.71 -0.26 11.99
C ALA A 82 0.24 0.80 12.99
N HIS A 83 -1.07 1.00 13.06
CA HIS A 83 -1.69 1.78 14.12
C HIS A 83 -1.59 1.08 15.48
N ASN A 84 -1.91 1.82 16.54
CA ASN A 84 -2.15 1.27 17.88
C ASN A 84 -0.93 0.62 18.58
N LEU A 85 0.28 0.99 18.20
CA LEU A 85 1.49 0.44 18.82
C LEU A 85 1.69 0.86 20.28
N LEU A 86 1.01 1.92 20.75
CA LEU A 86 1.08 2.42 22.15
C LEU A 86 -0.28 2.39 22.85
N THR A 87 -1.33 1.95 22.19
CA THR A 87 -2.70 1.94 22.69
C THR A 87 -2.85 0.95 23.84
N SER A 88 -3.53 1.37 24.93
CA SER A 88 -3.81 0.51 26.08
C SER A 88 -4.78 -0.62 25.71
N GLY A 89 -4.54 -1.80 26.26
CA GLY A 89 -5.33 -3.02 26.04
C GLY A 89 -4.47 -4.26 26.26
N ASP A 90 -5.04 -5.41 26.00
CA ASP A 90 -4.44 -6.73 26.30
C ASP A 90 -3.91 -7.46 25.05
N GLY A 91 -3.95 -6.80 23.87
CA GLY A 91 -3.53 -7.39 22.61
C GLY A 91 -4.57 -8.30 21.98
N THR A 92 -5.80 -8.33 22.50
CA THR A 92 -6.91 -9.02 21.82
C THR A 92 -7.15 -8.36 20.46
N PRO A 93 -7.09 -9.12 19.36
CA PRO A 93 -7.30 -8.59 18.03
C PRO A 93 -8.73 -8.05 17.84
N ALA A 94 -8.84 -6.92 17.14
CA ALA A 94 -10.10 -6.32 16.73
C ALA A 94 -10.19 -6.25 15.21
N LEU A 95 -11.35 -5.89 14.67
CA LEU A 95 -11.50 -5.73 13.23
C LEU A 95 -10.58 -4.62 12.68
N LYS A 96 -10.44 -3.53 13.42
CA LYS A 96 -9.68 -2.36 12.97
C LYS A 96 -8.65 -1.86 13.96
N TRP A 97 -8.94 -1.75 15.25
CA TRP A 97 -8.06 -1.14 16.22
C TRP A 97 -7.67 -2.07 17.35
N GLY A 98 -6.42 -2.50 17.31
CA GLY A 98 -5.81 -3.34 18.31
C GLY A 98 -5.21 -2.57 19.49
N SER A 99 -4.36 -3.25 20.23
CA SER A 99 -3.72 -2.69 21.40
C SER A 99 -2.44 -3.43 21.75
N THR A 100 -1.58 -2.79 22.57
CA THR A 100 -0.33 -3.40 23.02
C THR A 100 -0.14 -3.28 24.53
N GLY A 101 -0.82 -2.33 25.20
CA GLY A 101 -0.76 -2.16 26.64
C GLY A 101 0.60 -1.74 27.19
N VAL A 102 1.42 -1.06 26.37
CA VAL A 102 2.82 -0.72 26.71
C VAL A 102 2.99 0.18 27.92
N TYR A 103 1.95 0.91 28.32
CA TYR A 103 2.03 1.90 29.39
C TYR A 103 0.81 1.86 30.32
N ARG A 104 1.07 1.81 31.60
CA ARG A 104 0.07 2.00 32.66
C ARG A 104 0.68 2.69 33.85
N GLU A 105 -0.13 3.14 34.79
CA GLU A 105 0.31 3.72 36.04
C GLU A 105 -0.18 2.90 37.24
N ASP A 106 0.62 2.82 38.28
CA ASP A 106 0.21 2.23 39.56
C ASP A 106 -0.67 3.22 40.40
N ALA A 107 -1.13 2.77 41.56
CA ALA A 107 -1.96 3.56 42.44
C ALA A 107 -1.28 4.85 42.97
N GLN A 108 0.04 4.94 42.84
CA GLN A 108 0.83 6.11 43.20
C GLN A 108 1.16 6.99 41.98
N GLY A 109 0.62 6.67 40.83
CA GLY A 109 0.87 7.37 39.56
C GLY A 109 2.28 7.15 38.98
N ARG A 110 2.97 6.09 39.39
CA ARG A 110 4.29 5.73 38.82
C ARG A 110 4.10 4.94 37.55
N ALA A 111 4.87 5.29 36.52
CA ALA A 111 4.84 4.63 35.23
C ALA A 111 5.28 3.15 35.30
N ILE A 112 4.53 2.28 34.65
CA ILE A 112 4.85 0.87 34.44
C ILE A 112 4.86 0.63 32.94
N TYR A 113 5.95 0.09 32.42
CA TYR A 113 6.15 -0.23 31.02
C TYR A 113 6.09 -1.75 30.81
N ASP A 114 5.37 -2.20 29.79
CA ASP A 114 5.27 -3.60 29.40
C ASP A 114 5.40 -3.74 27.89
N TRP A 115 6.52 -4.25 27.43
CA TRP A 115 6.82 -4.40 26.01
C TRP A 115 6.40 -5.75 25.42
N THR A 116 5.79 -6.64 26.21
CA THR A 116 5.55 -8.04 25.86
C THR A 116 4.78 -8.21 24.56
N ILE A 117 3.75 -7.38 24.31
CA ILE A 117 2.89 -7.52 23.12
C ILE A 117 3.57 -6.88 21.91
N VAL A 118 4.10 -5.64 22.07
CA VAL A 118 4.76 -4.94 20.95
C VAL A 118 6.04 -5.68 20.49
N ASP A 119 6.76 -6.31 21.41
CA ASP A 119 7.90 -7.17 21.10
C ASP A 119 7.48 -8.34 20.20
N ARG A 120 6.39 -9.05 20.55
CA ARG A 120 5.89 -10.16 19.71
C ARG A 120 5.52 -9.70 18.30
N ILE A 121 4.98 -8.49 18.16
CA ILE A 121 4.66 -7.89 16.87
C ILE A 121 5.94 -7.64 16.07
N PHE A 122 6.91 -6.96 16.65
CA PHE A 122 8.16 -6.61 15.97
C PHE A 122 9.06 -7.84 15.73
N ASP A 123 9.08 -8.81 16.64
CA ASP A 123 9.71 -10.11 16.43
C ASP A 123 9.10 -10.83 15.22
N SER A 124 7.77 -10.75 15.05
CA SER A 124 7.08 -11.33 13.90
C SER A 124 7.49 -10.66 12.58
N TYR A 125 7.65 -9.33 12.56
CA TYR A 125 8.18 -8.61 11.38
C TYR A 125 9.61 -9.07 11.08
N ARG A 126 10.50 -9.00 12.07
CA ARG A 126 11.92 -9.30 11.90
C ARG A 126 12.17 -10.76 11.46
N ALA A 127 11.47 -11.70 12.06
CA ALA A 127 11.55 -13.12 11.69
C ALA A 127 11.16 -13.39 10.22
N ARG A 128 10.54 -12.42 9.53
CA ARG A 128 10.07 -12.53 8.15
C ARG A 128 10.75 -11.55 7.19
N GLY A 129 11.86 -10.93 7.61
CA GLY A 129 12.61 -9.99 6.78
C GLY A 129 11.87 -8.67 6.52
N VAL A 130 10.98 -8.27 7.43
CA VAL A 130 10.25 -7.01 7.39
C VAL A 130 10.75 -6.09 8.48
N LYS A 131 10.87 -4.80 8.20
CA LYS A 131 11.29 -3.77 9.14
C LYS A 131 10.10 -2.98 9.67
N PRO A 132 10.08 -2.62 10.96
CA PRO A 132 9.12 -1.65 11.46
C PRO A 132 9.24 -0.29 10.76
N TYR A 133 8.11 0.27 10.38
CA TYR A 133 7.88 1.69 10.18
C TYR A 133 7.03 2.12 11.38
N VAL A 134 7.65 2.76 12.34
CA VAL A 134 7.10 2.93 13.68
C VAL A 134 6.20 4.16 13.74
N GLU A 135 4.89 3.95 13.79
CA GLU A 135 3.94 4.98 14.14
C GLU A 135 3.90 5.14 15.67
N LEU A 136 4.31 6.31 16.16
CA LEU A 136 4.30 6.65 17.57
C LEU A 136 2.87 7.08 17.99
N GLY A 137 2.03 6.10 18.24
CA GLY A 137 0.59 6.26 18.53
C GLY A 137 -0.08 4.93 18.92
N PHE A 138 -1.31 4.94 19.46
CA PHE A 138 -2.03 6.12 19.88
C PHE A 138 -1.86 6.35 21.40
N MET A 139 -2.61 7.34 21.96
CA MET A 139 -2.38 7.73 23.35
C MET A 139 -2.77 6.63 24.34
N PRO A 140 -1.86 6.16 25.22
CA PRO A 140 -2.22 5.28 26.32
C PRO A 140 -3.29 5.90 27.23
N GLU A 141 -4.21 5.07 27.73
CA GLU A 141 -5.32 5.53 28.57
C GLU A 141 -4.87 6.39 29.76
N ALA A 142 -3.86 5.93 30.50
CA ALA A 142 -3.33 6.64 31.65
C ALA A 142 -2.67 7.99 31.33
N LEU A 143 -2.27 8.23 30.09
CA LEU A 143 -1.70 9.52 29.66
C LEU A 143 -2.72 10.45 29.02
N SER A 144 -3.87 9.97 28.58
CA SER A 144 -4.88 10.76 27.87
C SER A 144 -5.46 11.86 28.76
N THR A 145 -5.69 13.05 28.18
CA THR A 145 -6.44 14.13 28.83
C THR A 145 -7.93 13.81 29.00
N ARG A 146 -8.45 12.85 28.18
CA ARG A 146 -9.83 12.37 28.24
C ARG A 146 -9.83 10.85 28.12
N PRO A 147 -9.46 10.11 29.19
CA PRO A 147 -9.23 8.66 29.08
C PRO A 147 -10.50 7.85 28.77
N GLN A 148 -11.69 8.41 29.01
CA GLN A 148 -12.94 7.67 28.79
C GLN A 148 -13.88 8.35 27.79
N PRO A 149 -14.65 7.60 26.98
CA PRO A 149 -14.56 6.14 26.82
C PRO A 149 -13.26 5.75 26.11
N TYR A 150 -12.68 4.59 26.48
CA TYR A 150 -11.50 4.04 25.84
C TYR A 150 -11.91 2.75 25.11
N GLN A 151 -12.05 2.81 23.77
CA GLN A 151 -12.71 1.78 22.98
C GLN A 151 -11.88 1.35 21.79
N HIS A 152 -11.99 0.07 21.44
CA HIS A 152 -11.36 -0.58 20.29
C HIS A 152 -12.37 -1.28 19.36
N ASP A 153 -13.67 -1.11 19.61
CA ASP A 153 -14.75 -1.87 18.95
C ASP A 153 -15.31 -1.16 17.70
N TRP A 154 -14.45 -0.58 16.88
CA TRP A 154 -14.89 0.01 15.62
C TRP A 154 -15.63 -1.01 14.74
N ARG A 155 -16.74 -0.56 14.16
CA ARG A 155 -17.54 -1.31 13.19
C ARG A 155 -17.93 -0.40 12.03
N PRO A 156 -18.15 -0.95 10.81
CA PRO A 156 -18.69 -0.16 9.71
C PRO A 156 -19.97 0.58 10.12
N GLY A 157 -20.00 1.89 9.91
CA GLY A 157 -21.13 2.74 10.31
C GLY A 157 -21.08 3.29 11.73
N SER A 158 -20.00 3.06 12.48
CA SER A 158 -19.84 3.61 13.86
C SER A 158 -19.81 5.15 13.95
N GLY A 159 -19.68 5.87 12.83
CA GLY A 159 -19.60 7.32 12.81
C GLY A 159 -18.30 7.88 13.34
N GLU A 160 -18.33 9.06 13.94
CA GLU A 160 -17.15 9.72 14.50
C GLU A 160 -16.60 8.95 15.71
N LEU A 161 -15.27 8.80 15.73
CA LEU A 161 -14.57 8.09 16.78
C LEU A 161 -13.96 9.09 17.75
N ARG A 162 -14.60 9.22 18.91
CA ARG A 162 -14.11 10.05 20.00
C ARG A 162 -13.81 9.16 21.19
N THR A 163 -12.65 8.51 21.14
CA THR A 163 -12.18 7.62 22.21
C THR A 163 -10.94 8.18 22.87
N GLY A 164 -10.63 7.68 24.08
CA GLY A 164 -9.55 8.18 24.91
C GLY A 164 -8.17 8.17 24.25
N TRP A 165 -7.93 7.26 23.33
CA TRP A 165 -6.66 7.19 22.61
C TRP A 165 -6.44 8.33 21.60
N ALA A 166 -7.49 9.08 21.22
CA ALA A 166 -7.39 10.18 20.25
C ALA A 166 -7.04 11.53 20.89
N TYR A 167 -6.86 11.64 22.20
CA TYR A 167 -6.66 12.91 22.87
C TYR A 167 -5.20 13.16 23.26
N PRO A 168 -4.80 14.46 23.41
CA PRO A 168 -3.44 14.82 23.83
C PRO A 168 -3.03 14.20 25.16
N PRO A 169 -1.72 14.07 25.42
CA PRO A 169 -1.24 13.64 26.72
C PRO A 169 -1.48 14.72 27.76
N ARG A 170 -1.90 14.34 28.98
CA ARG A 170 -1.98 15.25 30.14
C ARG A 170 -0.60 15.73 30.60
N ASP A 171 0.47 15.03 30.20
CA ASP A 171 1.86 15.35 30.53
C ASP A 171 2.77 14.98 29.36
N TYR A 172 3.27 15.98 28.63
CA TYR A 172 4.16 15.80 27.48
C TYR A 172 5.54 15.26 27.87
N ALA A 173 6.01 15.50 29.11
CA ALA A 173 7.29 14.93 29.56
C ALA A 173 7.17 13.41 29.78
N ARG A 174 6.02 12.94 30.28
CA ARG A 174 5.75 11.49 30.39
C ARG A 174 5.59 10.83 29.01
N TRP A 175 4.99 11.54 28.06
CA TRP A 175 4.94 11.08 26.67
C TRP A 175 6.34 10.95 26.06
N GLU A 176 7.19 11.97 26.21
CA GLU A 176 8.59 11.94 25.79
C GLU A 176 9.35 10.78 26.45
N GLU A 177 9.16 10.56 27.75
CA GLU A 177 9.82 9.48 28.49
C GLU A 177 9.34 8.10 28.03
N LEU A 178 8.03 7.91 27.74
CA LEU A 178 7.51 6.67 27.17
C LEU A 178 8.20 6.35 25.83
N ILE A 179 8.28 7.32 24.94
CA ILE A 179 8.93 7.15 23.64
C ILE A 179 10.42 6.84 23.81
N HIS A 180 11.10 7.58 24.68
CA HIS A 180 12.50 7.31 24.98
C HIS A 180 12.74 5.89 25.50
N ARG A 181 11.94 5.43 26.46
CA ARG A 181 12.03 4.08 27.02
C ARG A 181 11.79 3.00 25.98
N TRP A 182 10.77 3.19 25.16
CA TRP A 182 10.45 2.23 24.12
C TRP A 182 11.55 2.11 23.06
N VAL A 183 12.04 3.24 22.54
CA VAL A 183 13.12 3.23 21.54
C VAL A 183 14.42 2.67 22.14
N SER A 184 14.74 3.01 23.41
CA SER A 184 15.90 2.41 24.12
C SER A 184 15.76 0.89 24.23
N HIS A 185 14.56 0.41 24.62
CA HIS A 185 14.25 -1.03 24.66
C HIS A 185 14.42 -1.69 23.27
N CYS A 186 13.94 -1.04 22.20
CA CYS A 186 14.15 -1.56 20.83
C CYS A 186 15.64 -1.63 20.48
N VAL A 187 16.44 -0.63 20.85
CA VAL A 187 17.90 -0.63 20.61
C VAL A 187 18.57 -1.78 21.37
N ASP A 188 18.19 -2.00 22.64
CA ASP A 188 18.74 -3.09 23.46
C ASP A 188 18.34 -4.47 22.89
N ARG A 189 17.12 -4.61 22.38
CA ARG A 189 16.59 -5.89 21.88
C ARG A 189 17.05 -6.22 20.47
N TYR A 190 16.99 -5.28 19.55
CA TYR A 190 17.21 -5.51 18.12
C TYR A 190 18.56 -5.02 17.63
N GLY A 191 19.28 -4.27 18.43
CA GLY A 191 20.56 -3.69 18.08
C GLY A 191 20.46 -2.31 17.42
N ARG A 192 21.41 -1.45 17.73
CA ARG A 192 21.46 -0.04 17.30
C ARG A 192 21.36 0.15 15.79
N ALA A 193 22.16 -0.62 15.03
CA ALA A 193 22.19 -0.50 13.56
C ALA A 193 20.86 -0.89 12.91
N GLU A 194 20.18 -1.90 13.46
CA GLU A 194 18.86 -2.29 12.97
C GLU A 194 17.81 -1.21 13.22
N VAL A 195 17.71 -0.72 14.47
CA VAL A 195 16.71 0.29 14.85
C VAL A 195 16.97 1.63 14.14
N ALA A 196 18.22 2.00 13.90
CA ALA A 196 18.59 3.18 13.12
C ALA A 196 18.12 3.09 11.63
N SER A 197 17.84 1.89 11.15
CA SER A 197 17.33 1.68 9.79
C SER A 197 15.81 1.84 9.68
N TRP A 198 15.09 1.94 10.80
CA TRP A 198 13.64 2.11 10.84
C TRP A 198 13.23 3.56 10.57
N TYR A 199 11.92 3.77 10.30
CA TYR A 199 11.29 5.09 10.29
C TYR A 199 10.53 5.29 11.59
N PHE A 200 10.56 6.51 12.14
CA PHE A 200 9.78 6.91 13.31
C PHE A 200 8.90 8.09 12.92
N GLU A 201 7.62 7.90 12.99
CA GLU A 201 6.60 8.86 12.60
C GLU A 201 5.64 9.10 13.76
N THR A 202 5.21 10.33 13.94
CA THR A 202 4.32 10.67 15.04
C THR A 202 2.88 10.65 14.57
N TRP A 203 2.08 9.70 15.14
CA TRP A 203 0.63 9.68 14.99
C TRP A 203 0.14 9.29 13.59
N ASN A 204 -1.20 9.50 13.37
CA ASN A 204 -1.91 9.30 12.11
C ASN A 204 -2.97 10.37 11.95
N GLU A 205 -3.05 11.01 10.77
CA GLU A 205 -4.14 11.89 10.32
C GLU A 205 -4.64 12.88 11.39
N ALA A 206 -3.72 13.56 12.10
CA ALA A 206 -4.07 14.50 13.17
C ALA A 206 -4.89 15.72 12.67
N ASN A 207 -4.99 15.92 11.36
CA ASN A 207 -5.88 16.90 10.73
C ASN A 207 -7.34 16.41 10.57
N LEU A 208 -7.67 15.20 11.05
CA LEU A 208 -9.04 14.68 11.12
C LEU A 208 -9.54 14.61 12.58
N PRO A 209 -10.02 15.73 13.15
CA PRO A 209 -10.31 15.82 14.57
C PRO A 209 -11.44 14.90 15.04
N GLN A 210 -12.35 14.51 14.16
CA GLN A 210 -13.45 13.61 14.47
C GLN A 210 -13.03 12.13 14.53
N TYR A 211 -11.83 11.79 14.03
CA TYR A 211 -11.38 10.39 13.95
C TYR A 211 -10.11 10.12 14.75
N TYR A 212 -9.08 10.97 14.62
CA TYR A 212 -7.75 10.63 15.10
C TYR A 212 -7.16 11.60 16.12
N TRP A 213 -7.60 12.88 16.15
CA TRP A 213 -6.99 13.86 17.04
C TRP A 213 -8.00 14.82 17.66
N GLY A 214 -8.31 14.64 18.95
CA GLY A 214 -9.25 15.47 19.71
C GLY A 214 -8.64 16.71 20.37
N GLY A 215 -7.36 17.00 20.11
CA GLY A 215 -6.67 18.21 20.54
C GLY A 215 -6.62 19.31 19.48
N THR A 216 -5.91 20.40 19.77
CA THR A 216 -5.61 21.45 18.78
C THR A 216 -4.42 21.04 17.89
N ARG A 217 -4.21 21.75 16.80
CA ARG A 217 -3.05 21.58 15.91
C ARG A 217 -1.73 21.87 16.65
N GLU A 218 -1.70 22.87 17.49
CA GLU A 218 -0.55 23.25 18.31
C GLU A 218 -0.24 22.18 19.36
N GLU A 219 -1.25 21.54 19.94
CA GLU A 219 -1.06 20.40 20.84
C GLU A 219 -0.47 19.19 20.12
N PHE A 220 -0.86 18.95 18.87
CA PHE A 220 -0.24 17.92 18.04
C PHE A 220 1.24 18.25 17.74
N PHE A 221 1.56 19.49 17.39
CA PHE A 221 2.94 19.89 17.15
C PHE A 221 3.81 19.71 18.42
N ARG A 222 3.28 20.03 19.60
CA ARG A 222 3.97 19.75 20.85
C ARG A 222 4.14 18.24 21.11
N LEU A 223 3.14 17.42 20.75
CA LEU A 223 3.23 15.96 20.83
C LEU A 223 4.37 15.45 19.95
N HIS A 224 4.43 15.92 18.71
CA HIS A 224 5.49 15.58 17.78
C HIS A 224 6.87 15.98 18.29
N ASP A 225 7.03 17.21 18.75
CA ASP A 225 8.31 17.69 19.30
C ASP A 225 8.78 16.81 20.47
N ALA A 226 7.88 16.46 21.39
CA ALA A 226 8.19 15.59 22.53
C ALA A 226 8.54 14.16 22.05
N ALA A 227 7.81 13.61 21.09
CA ALA A 227 8.11 12.30 20.50
C ALA A 227 9.50 12.29 19.87
N VAL A 228 9.82 13.28 19.02
CA VAL A 228 11.12 13.42 18.36
C VAL A 228 12.25 13.52 19.37
N ARG A 229 12.09 14.32 20.45
CA ARG A 229 13.09 14.38 21.53
C ARG A 229 13.27 13.02 22.21
N GLY A 230 12.17 12.31 22.49
CA GLY A 230 12.23 10.96 23.06
C GLY A 230 13.00 9.98 22.20
N VAL A 231 12.71 9.94 20.88
CA VAL A 231 13.44 9.11 19.90
C VAL A 231 14.91 9.48 19.86
N ARG A 232 15.23 10.76 19.67
CA ARG A 232 16.61 11.24 19.51
C ARG A 232 17.46 11.09 20.78
N ARG A 233 16.84 11.15 21.95
CA ARG A 233 17.52 10.89 23.22
C ARG A 233 17.96 9.42 23.34
N ALA A 234 17.17 8.48 22.80
CA ALA A 234 17.50 7.06 22.77
C ALA A 234 18.44 6.71 21.61
N LEU A 235 18.22 7.28 20.45
CA LEU A 235 18.92 6.96 19.20
C LEU A 235 19.13 8.24 18.38
N PRO A 236 20.23 8.99 18.58
CA PRO A 236 20.47 10.27 17.93
C PRO A 236 20.43 10.25 16.40
N GLU A 237 20.78 9.12 15.77
CA GLU A 237 20.77 8.94 14.31
C GLU A 237 19.45 8.37 13.76
N ALA A 238 18.41 8.15 14.59
CA ALA A 238 17.13 7.65 14.13
C ALA A 238 16.51 8.57 13.07
N ARG A 239 15.83 8.00 12.08
CA ARG A 239 15.06 8.77 11.09
C ARG A 239 13.70 9.12 11.67
N VAL A 240 13.45 10.43 11.88
CA VAL A 240 12.20 10.95 12.41
C VAL A 240 11.48 11.80 11.37
N GLY A 241 10.16 11.73 11.32
CA GLY A 241 9.37 12.50 10.35
C GLY A 241 7.88 12.55 10.69
N GLY A 242 7.12 13.01 9.74
CA GLY A 242 5.68 13.23 9.81
C GLY A 242 5.22 14.30 8.84
N PRO A 243 4.02 14.87 9.01
CA PRO A 243 3.03 14.63 10.07
C PRO A 243 2.03 13.53 9.77
N ASP A 244 2.16 12.83 8.64
CA ASP A 244 1.23 11.81 8.15
C ASP A 244 -0.24 12.29 8.10
N SER A 245 -0.41 13.48 7.56
CA SER A 245 -1.72 14.13 7.42
C SER A 245 -2.57 13.46 6.34
N ALA A 246 -3.89 13.53 6.47
CA ALA A 246 -4.85 12.87 5.59
C ALA A 246 -4.81 13.31 4.11
N GLY A 247 -4.01 14.29 3.72
CA GLY A 247 -3.92 14.77 2.33
C GLY A 247 -5.26 15.34 1.83
N ALA A 248 -6.03 15.97 2.72
CA ALA A 248 -7.36 16.48 2.44
C ALA A 248 -7.39 17.84 1.69
N GLY A 249 -6.21 18.32 1.26
CA GLY A 249 -6.08 19.63 0.60
C GLY A 249 -6.17 20.81 1.56
N ASP A 250 -5.93 20.57 2.86
CA ASP A 250 -5.82 21.60 3.89
C ASP A 250 -4.37 22.12 4.02
N ASP A 251 -4.12 23.03 4.95
CA ASP A 251 -2.81 23.63 5.20
C ASP A 251 -1.98 22.89 6.27
N PHE A 252 -2.38 21.70 6.70
CA PHE A 252 -1.79 21.03 7.86
C PHE A 252 -0.31 20.71 7.66
N LEU A 253 0.06 20.12 6.51
CA LEU A 253 1.45 19.84 6.17
C LEU A 253 2.30 21.12 6.10
N THR A 254 1.77 22.17 5.48
CA THR A 254 2.46 23.48 5.41
C THR A 254 2.67 24.09 6.79
N ALA A 255 1.66 24.03 7.66
CA ALA A 255 1.75 24.50 9.05
C ALA A 255 2.74 23.66 9.86
N PHE A 256 2.76 22.34 9.67
CA PHE A 256 3.74 21.45 10.29
C PHE A 256 5.18 21.81 9.88
N MET A 257 5.45 22.00 8.59
CA MET A 257 6.77 22.42 8.09
C MET A 257 7.19 23.76 8.69
N ALA A 258 6.27 24.74 8.78
CA ALA A 258 6.54 26.03 9.39
C ALA A 258 6.87 25.90 10.89
N HIS A 259 6.12 25.08 11.63
CA HIS A 259 6.37 24.78 13.03
C HIS A 259 7.72 24.09 13.24
N ALA A 260 8.00 23.00 12.53
CA ALA A 260 9.25 22.26 12.65
C ALA A 260 10.49 23.15 12.40
N ARG A 261 10.38 24.06 11.45
CA ARG A 261 11.42 25.08 11.19
C ARG A 261 11.58 26.04 12.36
N ALA A 262 10.47 26.58 12.87
CA ALA A 262 10.50 27.58 13.96
C ALA A 262 10.96 26.97 15.29
N ALA A 263 10.56 25.75 15.59
CA ALA A 263 10.95 25.01 16.79
C ALA A 263 12.34 24.38 16.69
N GLY A 264 12.90 24.25 15.48
CA GLY A 264 14.14 23.52 15.24
C GLY A 264 14.00 22.00 15.43
N THR A 265 12.78 21.48 15.28
CA THR A 265 12.49 20.05 15.46
C THR A 265 13.08 19.27 14.29
N PRO A 266 13.96 18.27 14.54
CA PRO A 266 14.51 17.42 13.49
C PRO A 266 13.43 16.74 12.66
N THR A 267 13.56 16.82 11.33
CA THR A 267 12.66 16.20 10.37
C THR A 267 13.50 15.63 9.24
N ASP A 268 13.62 14.31 9.18
CA ASP A 268 14.47 13.61 8.20
C ASP A 268 13.70 13.23 6.95
N PHE A 269 12.39 13.03 7.06
CA PHE A 269 11.47 12.77 5.96
C PHE A 269 10.13 13.46 6.22
N LEU A 270 9.36 13.66 5.15
CA LEU A 270 7.97 14.11 5.25
C LEU A 270 7.02 12.97 4.88
N SER A 271 5.85 12.96 5.50
CA SER A 271 4.78 12.02 5.17
C SER A 271 3.42 12.69 5.13
N PHE A 272 2.58 12.15 4.26
CA PHE A 272 1.17 12.52 4.08
C PHE A 272 0.42 11.37 3.43
N HIS A 273 -0.91 11.39 3.45
CA HIS A 273 -1.75 10.42 2.74
C HIS A 273 -2.24 10.97 1.41
N ALA A 274 -2.43 10.08 0.45
CA ALA A 274 -3.09 10.38 -0.81
C ALA A 274 -4.08 9.26 -1.13
N LYS A 275 -5.35 9.61 -1.26
CA LYS A 275 -6.42 8.64 -1.46
C LYS A 275 -7.20 8.96 -2.73
N GLY A 276 -7.65 7.90 -3.43
CA GLY A 276 -8.67 8.00 -4.44
C GLY A 276 -10.08 8.12 -3.82
N GLN A 277 -11.10 8.07 -4.68
CA GLN A 277 -12.49 8.11 -4.26
C GLN A 277 -13.34 7.28 -5.22
N PRO A 278 -13.36 5.95 -5.10
CA PRO A 278 -14.23 5.11 -5.91
C PRO A 278 -15.68 5.38 -5.59
N LYS A 279 -16.53 5.26 -6.59
CA LYS A 279 -17.97 5.45 -6.46
C LYS A 279 -18.73 4.48 -7.33
N VAL A 280 -19.97 4.21 -6.95
CA VAL A 280 -20.92 3.52 -7.82
C VAL A 280 -21.48 4.52 -8.82
N VAL A 281 -21.50 4.14 -10.08
CA VAL A 281 -22.09 4.87 -11.18
C VAL A 281 -23.27 4.08 -11.70
N GLU A 282 -24.45 4.69 -11.69
CA GLU A 282 -25.65 4.11 -12.27
C GLU A 282 -25.67 4.37 -13.78
N ALA A 283 -25.92 3.34 -14.58
CA ALA A 283 -26.02 3.41 -16.03
C ALA A 283 -27.19 2.56 -16.54
N ALA A 284 -27.61 2.77 -17.77
CA ALA A 284 -28.73 2.03 -18.37
C ALA A 284 -28.51 0.50 -18.43
N GLY A 285 -27.23 0.05 -18.36
CA GLY A 285 -26.84 -1.38 -18.36
C GLY A 285 -26.58 -1.98 -16.98
N GLY A 286 -26.86 -1.24 -15.90
CA GLY A 286 -26.56 -1.62 -14.52
C GLY A 286 -25.53 -0.70 -13.86
N SER A 287 -25.35 -0.84 -12.55
CA SER A 287 -24.34 -0.09 -11.81
C SER A 287 -22.95 -0.71 -11.95
N HIS A 288 -21.91 0.13 -11.92
CA HIS A 288 -20.51 -0.29 -11.91
C HIS A 288 -19.68 0.60 -11.00
N VAL A 289 -18.51 0.13 -10.60
CA VAL A 289 -17.55 0.93 -9.85
C VAL A 289 -16.77 1.82 -10.80
N ARG A 290 -16.62 3.10 -10.44
CA ARG A 290 -15.67 4.03 -11.04
C ARG A 290 -14.62 4.40 -10.02
N MET A 291 -13.36 4.13 -10.35
CA MET A 291 -12.22 4.51 -9.53
C MET A 291 -11.97 6.03 -9.58
N GLY A 292 -11.27 6.54 -8.59
CA GLY A 292 -10.92 7.95 -8.50
C GLY A 292 -9.41 8.18 -8.65
N LEU A 293 -8.79 7.67 -9.72
CA LEU A 293 -7.35 7.83 -9.94
C LEU A 293 -6.94 9.30 -9.97
N ASN A 294 -7.72 10.15 -10.63
CA ASN A 294 -7.46 11.60 -10.65
C ASN A 294 -7.53 12.24 -9.25
N THR A 295 -8.43 11.79 -8.38
CA THR A 295 -8.52 12.27 -6.99
C THR A 295 -7.26 11.91 -6.22
N HIS A 296 -6.80 10.66 -6.35
CA HIS A 296 -5.54 10.19 -5.74
C HIS A 296 -4.33 11.01 -6.21
N LEU A 297 -4.20 11.19 -7.52
CA LEU A 297 -3.08 11.96 -8.10
C LEU A 297 -3.13 13.44 -7.70
N LYS A 298 -4.32 14.05 -7.64
CA LYS A 298 -4.49 15.45 -7.20
C LYS A 298 -4.12 15.62 -5.73
N ALA A 299 -4.52 14.70 -4.86
CA ALA A 299 -4.13 14.72 -3.45
C ALA A 299 -2.61 14.70 -3.31
N ALA A 300 -1.93 13.78 -4.00
CA ALA A 300 -0.47 13.72 -3.97
C ALA A 300 0.20 14.97 -4.58
N ASP A 301 -0.30 15.47 -5.72
CA ASP A 301 0.28 16.64 -6.39
C ASP A 301 0.14 17.93 -5.57
N HIS A 302 -0.95 18.06 -4.79
CA HIS A 302 -1.16 19.16 -3.85
C HIS A 302 -0.05 19.21 -2.79
N GLU A 303 0.19 18.11 -2.11
CA GLU A 303 1.21 18.00 -1.06
C GLU A 303 2.63 18.12 -1.63
N PHE A 304 2.89 17.52 -2.78
CA PHE A 304 4.17 17.71 -3.49
C PHE A 304 4.40 19.17 -3.86
N ALA A 305 3.35 19.93 -4.24
CA ALA A 305 3.49 21.35 -4.52
C ALA A 305 3.89 22.15 -3.28
N ALA A 306 3.26 21.88 -2.14
CA ALA A 306 3.58 22.51 -0.86
C ALA A 306 5.03 22.24 -0.43
N ILE A 307 5.47 20.98 -0.53
CA ILE A 307 6.84 20.58 -0.18
C ILE A 307 7.86 21.23 -1.14
N ALA A 308 7.59 21.23 -2.45
CA ALA A 308 8.50 21.80 -3.45
C ALA A 308 8.70 23.31 -3.29
N ALA A 309 7.70 24.02 -2.76
CA ALA A 309 7.77 25.45 -2.47
C ALA A 309 8.65 25.79 -1.26
N ASP A 310 8.98 24.83 -0.40
CA ASP A 310 9.74 25.05 0.82
C ASP A 310 11.24 24.75 0.62
N PRO A 311 12.13 25.75 0.77
CA PRO A 311 13.57 25.57 0.52
C PRO A 311 14.27 24.53 1.42
N LEU A 312 13.78 24.35 2.65
CA LEU A 312 14.35 23.40 3.61
C LEU A 312 13.84 21.98 3.35
N PHE A 313 12.54 21.84 3.14
CA PHE A 313 11.89 20.52 3.09
C PHE A 313 11.89 19.89 1.70
N ARG A 314 12.03 20.68 0.61
CA ARG A 314 12.09 20.14 -0.77
C ARG A 314 13.21 19.12 -1.03
N THR A 315 14.23 19.07 -0.17
CA THR A 315 15.37 18.15 -0.27
C THR A 315 15.18 16.88 0.56
N LYS A 316 14.12 16.83 1.38
CA LYS A 316 13.85 15.70 2.23
C LYS A 316 13.16 14.58 1.45
N PRO A 317 13.46 13.30 1.75
CA PRO A 317 12.69 12.19 1.20
C PRO A 317 11.23 12.26 1.66
N ILE A 318 10.34 11.78 0.80
CA ILE A 318 8.90 11.79 1.02
C ILE A 318 8.38 10.36 1.04
N VAL A 319 7.58 10.03 2.04
CA VAL A 319 6.78 8.81 2.09
C VAL A 319 5.30 9.20 2.00
N ILE A 320 4.59 8.70 1.00
CA ILE A 320 3.13 8.76 1.05
C ILE A 320 2.71 7.66 2.02
N GLY A 321 2.34 8.05 3.25
CA GLY A 321 2.12 7.18 4.41
C GLY A 321 0.92 6.26 4.29
N GLU A 322 -0.07 6.64 3.45
CA GLU A 322 -1.11 5.76 2.91
C GLU A 322 -1.49 6.21 1.50
N SER A 323 -1.37 5.30 0.55
CA SER A 323 -1.57 5.58 -0.87
C SER A 323 -2.48 4.51 -1.48
N ASP A 324 -3.79 4.76 -1.44
CA ASP A 324 -4.79 3.75 -1.77
C ASP A 324 -5.94 4.29 -2.60
N PRO A 325 -6.75 3.41 -3.21
CA PRO A 325 -7.94 3.85 -3.94
C PRO A 325 -8.99 4.59 -3.10
N GLU A 326 -9.00 4.40 -1.75
CA GLU A 326 -9.93 5.08 -0.82
C GLU A 326 -9.40 5.03 0.64
N GLY A 327 -10.10 5.71 1.58
CA GLY A 327 -9.62 5.96 2.94
C GLY A 327 -9.94 4.88 4.00
N CYS A 328 -10.78 3.86 3.70
CA CYS A 328 -11.23 2.92 4.76
C CYS A 328 -11.01 1.45 4.37
N ALA A 329 -9.93 0.83 4.83
CA ALA A 329 -9.61 -0.57 4.51
C ALA A 329 -10.68 -1.56 5.01
N ALA A 330 -11.26 -1.31 6.18
CA ALA A 330 -12.26 -2.18 6.80
C ALA A 330 -13.71 -1.92 6.32
N CYS A 331 -13.98 -0.83 5.60
CA CYS A 331 -15.30 -0.55 5.06
C CYS A 331 -15.59 -1.45 3.86
N GLN A 332 -16.80 -2.01 3.82
CA GLN A 332 -17.29 -2.84 2.72
C GLN A 332 -18.38 -2.08 1.94
N GLY A 333 -18.89 -2.68 0.90
CA GLY A 333 -20.01 -2.14 0.12
C GLY A 333 -19.72 -2.04 -1.38
N PRO A 334 -20.74 -1.67 -2.20
CA PRO A 334 -20.66 -1.73 -3.66
C PRO A 334 -19.52 -0.92 -4.28
N ALA A 335 -19.22 0.27 -3.73
CA ALA A 335 -18.10 1.12 -4.21
C ALA A 335 -16.73 0.45 -4.03
N ASN A 336 -16.63 -0.52 -3.14
CA ASN A 336 -15.42 -1.27 -2.81
C ASN A 336 -15.32 -2.65 -3.49
N ALA A 337 -16.23 -2.97 -4.42
CA ALA A 337 -16.27 -4.28 -5.10
C ALA A 337 -15.00 -4.58 -5.92
N TYR A 338 -14.25 -3.57 -6.33
CA TYR A 338 -13.00 -3.67 -7.08
C TYR A 338 -11.88 -4.43 -6.34
N ARG A 339 -11.93 -4.55 -5.01
CA ARG A 339 -10.81 -4.92 -4.13
C ARG A 339 -10.32 -6.35 -4.31
N ASN A 340 -11.22 -7.28 -4.56
CA ASN A 340 -10.83 -8.69 -4.71
C ASN A 340 -10.33 -9.04 -6.12
N GLY A 341 -10.67 -8.22 -7.13
CA GLY A 341 -10.41 -8.48 -8.54
C GLY A 341 -9.15 -7.80 -9.09
N THR A 342 -9.00 -7.89 -10.40
CA THR A 342 -7.84 -7.37 -11.14
C THR A 342 -7.84 -5.85 -11.29
N MET A 343 -8.98 -5.19 -11.05
CA MET A 343 -9.06 -3.74 -11.09
C MET A 343 -8.16 -3.07 -10.06
N TYR A 344 -8.04 -3.63 -8.85
CA TYR A 344 -7.10 -3.12 -7.85
C TYR A 344 -5.64 -3.31 -8.30
N SER A 345 -5.35 -4.42 -8.98
CA SER A 345 -4.02 -4.70 -9.55
C SER A 345 -3.61 -3.70 -10.62
N SER A 346 -4.48 -3.44 -11.58
CA SER A 346 -4.22 -2.51 -12.68
C SER A 346 -4.19 -1.05 -12.20
N TYR A 347 -5.04 -0.68 -11.24
CA TYR A 347 -4.97 0.62 -10.56
C TYR A 347 -3.61 0.83 -9.88
N THR A 348 -3.13 -0.15 -9.14
CA THR A 348 -1.82 -0.10 -8.48
C THR A 348 -0.68 0.04 -9.50
N ALA A 349 -0.71 -0.75 -10.58
CA ALA A 349 0.27 -0.66 -11.66
C ALA A 349 0.25 0.71 -12.38
N ALA A 350 -0.93 1.33 -12.52
CA ALA A 350 -1.08 2.62 -13.18
C ALA A 350 -0.76 3.82 -12.27
N SER A 351 -1.03 3.73 -10.95
CA SER A 351 -0.87 4.84 -10.00
C SER A 351 0.59 5.05 -9.58
N PHE A 352 1.34 4.01 -9.22
CA PHE A 352 2.70 4.12 -8.70
C PHE A 352 3.67 4.85 -9.64
N PRO A 353 3.77 4.51 -10.94
CA PRO A 353 4.61 5.26 -11.87
C PRO A 353 4.20 6.72 -12.03
N ARG A 354 2.91 7.03 -11.90
CA ARG A 354 2.39 8.40 -12.00
C ARG A 354 2.71 9.22 -10.77
N LEU A 355 2.61 8.66 -9.57
CA LEU A 355 3.03 9.32 -8.33
C LEU A 355 4.52 9.65 -8.37
N ARG A 356 5.37 8.71 -8.81
CA ARG A 356 6.80 8.97 -9.04
C ARG A 356 7.01 10.09 -10.05
N ALA A 357 6.30 10.08 -11.17
CA ALA A 357 6.43 11.12 -12.20
C ALA A 357 6.00 12.51 -11.70
N LEU A 358 4.96 12.60 -10.85
CA LEU A 358 4.54 13.85 -10.20
C LEU A 358 5.64 14.39 -9.27
N ALA A 359 6.21 13.55 -8.41
CA ALA A 359 7.32 13.94 -7.54
C ALA A 359 8.55 14.41 -8.35
N GLN A 360 8.95 13.64 -9.36
CA GLN A 360 10.07 13.98 -10.25
C GLN A 360 9.86 15.29 -11.02
N ARG A 361 8.63 15.56 -11.49
CA ARG A 361 8.28 16.83 -12.15
C ARG A 361 8.55 18.03 -11.26
N ARG A 362 8.46 17.88 -9.95
CA ARG A 362 8.72 18.92 -8.95
C ARG A 362 10.13 18.87 -8.36
N GLY A 363 10.98 17.97 -8.84
CA GLY A 363 12.35 17.79 -8.34
C GLY A 363 12.42 17.24 -6.93
N LEU A 364 11.42 16.43 -6.53
CA LEU A 364 11.31 15.82 -5.21
C LEU A 364 11.77 14.35 -5.21
N THR A 365 12.19 13.85 -4.06
CA THR A 365 12.56 12.46 -3.84
C THR A 365 11.41 11.69 -3.20
N LEU A 366 10.74 10.84 -3.98
CA LEU A 366 9.74 9.92 -3.47
C LEU A 366 10.41 8.63 -2.98
N GLU A 367 10.53 8.48 -1.67
CA GLU A 367 11.17 7.33 -1.02
C GLU A 367 10.21 6.14 -0.90
N GLY A 368 8.93 6.42 -0.58
CA GLY A 368 7.95 5.40 -0.33
C GLY A 368 6.54 5.77 -0.76
N VAL A 369 5.80 4.76 -1.20
CA VAL A 369 4.37 4.79 -1.48
C VAL A 369 3.76 3.62 -0.72
N LEU A 370 3.20 3.88 0.44
CA LEU A 370 2.71 2.87 1.36
C LEU A 370 1.30 2.42 0.98
N THR A 371 1.15 1.14 0.75
CA THR A 371 -0.16 0.52 0.54
C THR A 371 -0.74 0.09 1.87
N TRP A 372 -1.85 0.71 2.27
CA TRP A 372 -2.57 0.39 3.50
C TRP A 372 -3.53 -0.77 3.27
N ALA A 373 -2.94 -1.96 3.07
CA ALA A 373 -3.66 -3.21 2.87
C ALA A 373 -2.81 -4.36 3.41
N PHE A 374 -3.45 -5.28 4.14
CA PHE A 374 -2.73 -6.39 4.75
C PHE A 374 -3.54 -7.68 4.71
N GLU A 375 -4.12 -8.09 5.83
CA GLU A 375 -4.99 -9.24 6.04
C GLU A 375 -6.05 -8.84 7.08
N PHE A 376 -7.23 -9.44 6.99
CA PHE A 376 -8.26 -9.36 8.02
C PHE A 376 -8.53 -10.77 8.52
N GLU A 377 -7.99 -11.07 9.70
CA GLU A 377 -8.06 -12.40 10.31
C GLU A 377 -9.51 -12.78 10.67
N ASP A 378 -9.80 -14.09 10.59
CA ASP A 378 -11.08 -14.69 10.95
C ASP A 378 -12.29 -14.12 10.20
N GLN A 379 -12.09 -13.55 9.01
CA GLN A 379 -13.15 -13.04 8.15
C GLN A 379 -13.56 -14.07 7.09
N ALA A 380 -14.77 -13.90 6.55
CA ALA A 380 -15.22 -14.71 5.43
C ALA A 380 -14.29 -14.55 4.22
N PRO A 381 -14.03 -15.61 3.44
CA PRO A 381 -13.20 -15.53 2.27
C PRO A 381 -13.69 -14.46 1.30
N PHE A 382 -12.78 -13.61 0.83
CA PHE A 382 -13.04 -12.54 -0.15
C PHE A 382 -14.17 -11.58 0.26
N ALA A 383 -14.26 -11.28 1.57
CA ALA A 383 -15.33 -10.46 2.15
C ALA A 383 -15.35 -8.98 1.67
N GLY A 384 -14.40 -8.55 0.84
CA GLY A 384 -14.38 -7.20 0.27
C GLY A 384 -13.65 -6.15 1.12
N PHE A 385 -12.85 -6.56 2.09
CA PHE A 385 -11.88 -5.68 2.75
C PHE A 385 -10.75 -5.27 1.80
N ARG A 386 -10.12 -4.12 2.03
CA ARG A 386 -8.89 -3.77 1.33
C ARG A 386 -7.73 -4.53 1.95
N GLN A 387 -7.36 -5.63 1.33
CA GLN A 387 -6.36 -6.57 1.82
C GLN A 387 -5.51 -7.13 0.68
N LEU A 388 -4.35 -7.67 1.01
CA LEU A 388 -3.41 -8.30 0.08
C LEU A 388 -3.67 -9.82 -0.04
N THR A 389 -4.15 -10.40 1.04
CA THR A 389 -4.50 -11.82 1.13
C THR A 389 -5.87 -11.97 1.79
N SER A 390 -6.55 -13.08 1.58
CA SER A 390 -7.81 -13.43 2.21
C SER A 390 -7.70 -14.84 2.78
N GLY A 391 -7.65 -14.95 4.12
CA GLY A 391 -7.40 -16.21 4.81
C GLY A 391 -6.09 -16.87 4.38
N GLY A 392 -5.03 -16.06 4.22
CA GLY A 392 -3.71 -16.49 3.78
C GLY A 392 -3.63 -16.95 2.30
N ILE A 393 -4.61 -16.56 1.47
CA ILE A 393 -4.62 -16.79 0.01
C ILE A 393 -4.37 -15.45 -0.69
N ASP A 394 -3.34 -15.39 -1.51
CA ASP A 394 -2.97 -14.18 -2.25
C ASP A 394 -4.12 -13.68 -3.13
N LEU A 395 -4.43 -12.39 -3.05
CA LEU A 395 -5.31 -11.68 -3.97
C LEU A 395 -4.53 -11.20 -5.21
N PRO A 396 -5.19 -10.87 -6.33
CA PRO A 396 -4.51 -10.37 -7.53
C PRO A 396 -3.58 -9.18 -7.26
N VAL A 397 -3.92 -8.28 -6.35
CA VAL A 397 -3.15 -7.07 -6.05
C VAL A 397 -1.75 -7.36 -5.49
N ILE A 398 -1.57 -8.35 -4.61
CA ILE A 398 -0.23 -8.68 -4.09
C ILE A 398 0.69 -9.18 -5.21
N ASN A 399 0.11 -9.80 -6.24
CA ASN A 399 0.87 -10.24 -7.39
C ASN A 399 1.41 -9.06 -8.22
N THR A 400 0.76 -7.90 -8.22
CA THR A 400 1.34 -6.66 -8.79
C THR A 400 2.61 -6.25 -8.06
N PHE A 401 2.64 -6.33 -6.73
CA PHE A 401 3.86 -6.08 -5.95
C PHE A 401 4.95 -7.13 -6.22
N LYS A 402 4.58 -8.39 -6.44
CA LYS A 402 5.53 -9.42 -6.90
C LYS A 402 6.08 -9.13 -8.29
N LEU A 403 5.30 -8.48 -9.18
CA LEU A 403 5.81 -8.00 -10.48
C LEU A 403 6.77 -6.83 -10.27
N PHE A 404 6.45 -5.83 -9.43
CA PHE A 404 7.37 -4.74 -9.10
C PHE A 404 8.68 -5.25 -8.51
N ALA A 405 8.62 -6.25 -7.62
CA ALA A 405 9.82 -6.85 -7.00
C ALA A 405 10.77 -7.52 -8.02
N ARG A 406 10.25 -7.89 -9.19
CA ARG A 406 11.04 -8.43 -10.30
C ARG A 406 11.68 -7.36 -11.18
N MET A 407 11.43 -6.07 -10.90
CA MET A 407 12.04 -4.94 -11.61
C MET A 407 13.16 -4.36 -10.75
N SER A 408 14.38 -4.37 -11.28
CA SER A 408 15.59 -3.95 -10.55
C SER A 408 16.55 -3.18 -11.48
N GLY A 409 17.61 -2.66 -10.91
CA GLY A 409 18.67 -1.95 -11.61
C GLY A 409 18.27 -0.49 -11.92
N ARG A 410 18.11 -0.15 -13.19
CA ARG A 410 17.80 1.21 -13.63
C ARG A 410 16.58 1.24 -14.54
N TYR A 411 15.75 2.27 -14.40
CA TYR A 411 14.71 2.55 -15.38
C TYR A 411 15.32 2.86 -16.72
N VAL A 412 14.70 2.39 -17.78
CA VAL A 412 15.06 2.72 -19.16
C VAL A 412 13.87 3.36 -19.88
N SER A 413 14.11 4.07 -20.98
CA SER A 413 13.04 4.75 -21.68
C SER A 413 12.04 3.75 -22.27
N ALA A 414 10.77 3.89 -21.89
CA ALA A 414 9.66 3.14 -22.42
C ALA A 414 8.49 4.07 -22.71
N ARG A 415 7.84 3.92 -23.88
CA ARG A 415 6.71 4.76 -24.31
C ARG A 415 5.66 3.90 -24.99
N SER A 416 4.42 4.08 -24.61
CA SER A 416 3.26 3.48 -25.26
C SER A 416 2.48 4.56 -26.01
N ASP A 417 1.99 4.22 -27.20
CA ASP A 417 1.11 5.10 -27.99
C ASP A 417 -0.31 5.22 -27.42
N HIS A 418 -0.66 4.35 -26.45
CA HIS A 418 -1.95 4.33 -25.76
C HIS A 418 -1.83 4.61 -24.25
N GLN A 419 -0.72 5.18 -23.79
CA GLN A 419 -0.63 5.62 -22.40
C GLN A 419 -1.27 6.99 -22.23
N VAL A 420 -2.29 7.06 -21.39
CA VAL A 420 -2.95 8.33 -21.03
C VAL A 420 -1.92 9.27 -20.40
N ALA A 421 -1.81 10.47 -20.95
CA ALA A 421 -0.87 11.48 -20.49
C ALA A 421 -1.08 11.81 -19.01
N LEU A 422 0.02 12.11 -18.29
CA LEU A 422 -0.02 12.38 -16.85
C LEU A 422 -1.00 13.53 -16.50
N ASP A 423 -1.01 14.59 -17.29
CA ASP A 423 -1.90 15.75 -17.05
C ASP A 423 -3.37 15.41 -17.30
N SER A 424 -3.69 14.59 -18.29
CA SER A 424 -5.04 14.08 -18.52
C SER A 424 -5.47 13.14 -17.39
N ALA A 425 -4.61 12.22 -16.96
CA ALA A 425 -4.89 11.35 -15.82
C ALA A 425 -5.10 12.13 -14.53
N LEU A 426 -4.33 13.21 -14.31
CA LEU A 426 -4.44 14.10 -13.15
C LEU A 426 -5.76 14.89 -13.19
N SER A 427 -6.14 15.45 -14.34
CA SER A 427 -7.35 16.31 -14.46
C SER A 427 -8.63 15.49 -14.51
N GLU A 428 -8.68 14.44 -15.32
CA GLU A 428 -9.91 13.75 -15.73
C GLU A 428 -9.98 12.28 -15.28
N GLY A 429 -8.82 11.67 -14.95
CA GLY A 429 -8.73 10.23 -14.73
C GLY A 429 -8.56 9.47 -16.06
N VAL A 430 -8.88 8.18 -16.04
CA VAL A 430 -8.78 7.28 -17.21
C VAL A 430 -10.17 6.82 -17.60
N ARG A 431 -10.90 7.63 -18.37
CA ARG A 431 -12.34 7.44 -18.67
C ARG A 431 -12.70 7.44 -20.13
N ALA A 432 -12.04 8.24 -20.96
CA ALA A 432 -12.34 8.33 -22.39
C ALA A 432 -11.74 7.13 -23.13
N ASP A 433 -10.43 6.92 -22.95
CA ASP A 433 -9.69 5.84 -23.57
C ASP A 433 -9.08 4.94 -22.49
N ALA A 434 -8.84 3.67 -22.84
CA ALA A 434 -8.10 2.77 -22.00
C ALA A 434 -6.63 3.18 -21.93
N ASP A 435 -6.04 3.09 -20.73
CA ASP A 435 -4.64 3.39 -20.46
C ASP A 435 -3.81 2.11 -20.60
N VAL A 436 -3.15 1.92 -21.74
CA VAL A 436 -2.16 0.86 -21.89
C VAL A 436 -0.79 1.46 -21.68
N GLY A 437 -0.37 1.50 -20.42
CA GLY A 437 0.86 2.14 -20.01
C GLY A 437 1.99 1.15 -19.74
N THR A 438 3.21 1.67 -19.59
CA THR A 438 4.41 0.86 -19.44
C THR A 438 5.48 1.51 -18.58
N VAL A 439 6.28 0.66 -17.95
CA VAL A 439 7.61 1.01 -17.40
C VAL A 439 8.59 -0.11 -17.73
N ALA A 440 9.86 0.22 -17.96
CA ALA A 440 10.89 -0.76 -18.23
C ALA A 440 12.13 -0.53 -17.38
N THR A 441 12.82 -1.62 -17.05
CA THR A 441 14.07 -1.59 -16.28
C THR A 441 15.13 -2.47 -16.92
N ARG A 442 16.39 -2.15 -16.64
CA ARG A 442 17.56 -2.96 -16.97
C ARG A 442 18.43 -3.16 -15.75
N ASP A 443 18.80 -4.41 -15.51
CA ASP A 443 19.74 -4.80 -14.46
C ASP A 443 20.79 -5.75 -15.06
N GLY A 444 21.99 -5.23 -15.28
CA GLY A 444 22.98 -5.92 -16.11
C GLY A 444 22.45 -6.21 -17.51
N ASP A 445 22.36 -7.48 -17.82
CA ASP A 445 21.78 -7.96 -19.10
C ASP A 445 20.30 -8.32 -19.01
N ARG A 446 19.69 -8.26 -17.83
CA ARG A 446 18.27 -8.53 -17.64
C ARG A 446 17.44 -7.30 -17.97
N VAL A 447 16.46 -7.43 -18.86
CA VAL A 447 15.49 -6.37 -19.17
C VAL A 447 14.11 -6.82 -18.71
N ALA A 448 13.41 -5.95 -18.00
CA ALA A 448 12.03 -6.19 -17.55
C ALA A 448 11.12 -5.06 -18.06
N VAL A 449 9.99 -5.44 -18.66
CA VAL A 449 8.99 -4.49 -19.18
C VAL A 449 7.64 -4.83 -18.58
N MET A 450 7.12 -3.94 -17.73
CA MET A 450 5.76 -4.04 -17.20
C MET A 450 4.81 -3.28 -18.11
N VAL A 451 3.65 -3.88 -18.37
CA VAL A 451 2.57 -3.28 -19.15
C VAL A 451 1.27 -3.46 -18.37
N TRP A 452 0.51 -2.40 -18.20
CA TRP A 452 -0.85 -2.46 -17.64
C TRP A 452 -1.87 -2.01 -18.66
N HIS A 453 -3.09 -2.51 -18.51
CA HIS A 453 -4.26 -2.07 -19.27
C HIS A 453 -5.32 -1.65 -18.26
N TYR A 454 -5.40 -0.37 -17.97
CA TYR A 454 -6.24 0.20 -16.94
C TYR A 454 -7.36 1.08 -17.51
N HIS A 455 -8.49 1.15 -16.80
CA HIS A 455 -9.59 2.09 -17.00
C HIS A 455 -10.27 2.35 -15.66
N ASP A 456 -10.74 3.57 -15.40
CA ASP A 456 -11.41 3.94 -14.15
C ASP A 456 -12.73 3.17 -13.94
N ASP A 457 -13.45 2.84 -15.00
CA ASP A 457 -14.73 2.13 -14.91
C ASP A 457 -14.52 0.61 -14.96
N ASP A 458 -15.18 -0.08 -14.01
CA ASP A 458 -15.23 -1.55 -13.97
C ASP A 458 -16.27 -2.08 -14.96
N LEU A 459 -15.97 -1.91 -16.22
CA LEU A 459 -16.78 -2.36 -17.35
C LEU A 459 -15.96 -3.23 -18.29
N ALA A 460 -16.60 -4.21 -18.89
CA ALA A 460 -16.00 -4.96 -19.97
C ALA A 460 -15.55 -4.04 -21.11
N GLY A 461 -14.41 -4.34 -21.72
CA GLY A 461 -13.86 -3.56 -22.82
C GLY A 461 -12.94 -4.40 -23.71
N PRO A 462 -12.62 -3.91 -24.92
CA PRO A 462 -11.75 -4.65 -25.83
C PRO A 462 -10.37 -4.86 -25.23
N ALA A 463 -9.75 -5.99 -25.53
CA ALA A 463 -8.38 -6.27 -25.16
C ALA A 463 -7.39 -5.44 -26.00
N ALA A 464 -6.19 -5.21 -25.50
CA ALA A 464 -5.10 -4.58 -26.23
C ALA A 464 -4.23 -5.62 -26.93
N ALA A 465 -4.06 -5.51 -28.24
CA ALA A 465 -3.07 -6.26 -29.00
C ALA A 465 -1.72 -5.52 -28.92
N VAL A 466 -0.93 -5.86 -27.91
CA VAL A 466 0.30 -5.15 -27.54
C VAL A 466 1.49 -5.67 -28.33
N ARG A 467 2.26 -4.74 -28.90
CA ARG A 467 3.53 -4.98 -29.57
C ARG A 467 4.63 -4.19 -28.88
N VAL A 468 5.54 -4.87 -28.17
CA VAL A 468 6.71 -4.26 -27.51
C VAL A 468 7.90 -4.36 -28.43
N ARG A 469 8.41 -3.22 -28.87
CA ARG A 469 9.62 -3.07 -29.67
C ARG A 469 10.78 -2.69 -28.77
N LEU A 470 11.79 -3.56 -28.72
CA LEU A 470 13.01 -3.32 -27.96
C LEU A 470 14.11 -2.87 -28.92
N ARG A 471 14.86 -1.85 -28.57
CA ARG A 471 16.04 -1.40 -29.31
C ARG A 471 17.22 -1.20 -28.37
N ASP A 472 18.40 -1.19 -28.96
CA ASP A 472 19.67 -0.98 -28.25
C ASP A 472 19.92 -2.02 -27.14
N LEU A 473 19.47 -3.25 -27.38
CA LEU A 473 19.79 -4.41 -26.54
C LEU A 473 21.31 -4.66 -26.54
N PRO A 474 21.91 -5.01 -25.39
CA PRO A 474 23.35 -5.31 -25.30
C PRO A 474 23.83 -6.38 -26.27
N ARG A 475 25.13 -6.40 -26.57
CA ARG A 475 25.76 -7.40 -27.46
C ARG A 475 25.58 -8.84 -26.96
N THR A 476 25.37 -9.03 -25.66
CA THR A 476 25.03 -10.33 -25.04
C THR A 476 23.78 -10.96 -25.61
N TYR A 477 22.90 -10.17 -26.24
CA TYR A 477 21.70 -10.62 -26.95
C TYR A 477 21.94 -11.02 -28.42
N ALA A 478 23.17 -11.13 -28.87
CA ALA A 478 23.50 -11.44 -30.26
C ALA A 478 22.89 -12.79 -30.76
N HIS A 479 22.68 -13.74 -29.84
CA HIS A 479 22.07 -15.04 -30.14
C HIS A 479 20.54 -15.08 -29.88
N GLY A 480 19.92 -13.91 -29.62
CA GLY A 480 18.51 -13.77 -29.25
C GLY A 480 18.28 -13.56 -27.77
N ALA A 481 17.02 -13.50 -27.39
CA ALA A 481 16.58 -13.40 -25.99
C ALA A 481 15.76 -14.62 -25.58
N THR A 482 15.82 -14.96 -24.30
CA THR A 482 14.87 -15.84 -23.63
C THR A 482 13.84 -14.95 -22.92
N LEU A 483 12.57 -15.11 -23.27
CA LEU A 483 11.43 -14.36 -22.70
C LEU A 483 10.71 -15.24 -21.68
N THR A 484 10.54 -14.70 -20.45
CA THR A 484 9.59 -15.22 -19.47
C THR A 484 8.50 -14.18 -19.27
N GLN A 485 7.24 -14.59 -19.39
CA GLN A 485 6.09 -13.69 -19.23
C GLN A 485 5.27 -14.08 -18.01
N TYR A 486 4.95 -13.07 -17.18
CA TYR A 486 4.04 -13.17 -16.04
C TYR A 486 2.81 -12.31 -16.31
N ARG A 487 1.68 -12.67 -15.68
CA ARG A 487 0.43 -11.95 -15.88
C ARG A 487 -0.46 -12.00 -14.64
N VAL A 488 -1.20 -10.90 -14.43
CA VAL A 488 -2.31 -10.79 -13.48
C VAL A 488 -3.51 -10.34 -14.30
N ASP A 489 -4.47 -11.23 -14.52
CA ASP A 489 -5.70 -10.95 -15.24
C ASP A 489 -6.82 -11.93 -14.82
N GLU A 490 -7.94 -11.97 -15.55
CA GLU A 490 -9.07 -12.86 -15.27
C GLU A 490 -8.69 -14.35 -15.17
N SER A 491 -7.63 -14.77 -15.84
CA SER A 491 -7.23 -16.18 -15.99
C SER A 491 -5.92 -16.52 -15.28
N HIS A 492 -5.13 -15.51 -14.87
CA HIS A 492 -3.79 -15.71 -14.35
C HIS A 492 -3.59 -14.97 -13.02
N ALA A 493 -2.98 -15.66 -12.05
CA ALA A 493 -2.66 -15.15 -10.72
C ALA A 493 -3.87 -14.50 -10.03
N ASN A 494 -5.05 -15.14 -10.15
CA ASN A 494 -6.35 -14.61 -9.73
C ASN A 494 -7.17 -15.68 -8.96
N SER A 495 -6.98 -15.72 -7.66
CA SER A 495 -7.72 -16.61 -6.75
C SER A 495 -9.21 -16.26 -6.68
N PHE A 496 -9.54 -14.97 -6.78
CA PHE A 496 -10.93 -14.50 -6.69
C PHE A 496 -11.80 -15.01 -7.82
N ALA A 497 -11.33 -14.92 -9.07
CA ALA A 497 -12.07 -15.46 -10.22
C ALA A 497 -12.32 -16.96 -10.10
N VAL A 498 -11.36 -17.71 -9.55
CA VAL A 498 -11.54 -19.16 -9.31
C VAL A 498 -12.53 -19.41 -8.16
N TRP A 499 -12.49 -18.63 -7.09
CA TRP A 499 -13.44 -18.70 -5.99
C TRP A 499 -14.89 -18.45 -6.47
N GLN A 500 -15.10 -17.44 -7.31
CA GLN A 500 -16.40 -17.17 -7.94
C GLN A 500 -16.89 -18.35 -8.79
N LYS A 501 -16.02 -18.95 -9.61
CA LYS A 501 -16.33 -20.13 -10.42
C LYS A 501 -16.67 -21.37 -9.59
N MET A 502 -16.20 -21.45 -8.33
CA MET A 502 -16.55 -22.49 -7.37
C MET A 502 -17.92 -22.26 -6.69
N GLY A 503 -18.65 -21.19 -7.04
CA GLY A 503 -19.91 -20.81 -6.41
C GLY A 503 -19.74 -20.03 -5.10
N SER A 504 -18.60 -19.34 -4.93
CA SER A 504 -18.30 -18.43 -3.80
C SER A 504 -18.46 -19.08 -2.42
N PRO A 505 -17.83 -20.24 -2.13
CA PRO A 505 -18.02 -20.95 -0.88
C PRO A 505 -17.52 -20.14 0.32
N LEU A 506 -18.37 -19.95 1.34
CA LEU A 506 -17.99 -19.26 2.59
C LEU A 506 -17.06 -20.11 3.47
N ALA A 507 -17.10 -21.44 3.33
CA ALA A 507 -16.20 -22.38 4.00
C ALA A 507 -15.54 -23.31 2.97
N PRO A 508 -14.53 -22.87 2.23
CA PRO A 508 -13.86 -23.69 1.24
C PRO A 508 -13.24 -24.94 1.87
N SER A 509 -13.45 -26.09 1.25
CA SER A 509 -12.78 -27.34 1.64
C SER A 509 -11.26 -27.24 1.40
N ASP A 510 -10.48 -28.16 1.98
CA ASP A 510 -9.03 -28.21 1.77
C ASP A 510 -8.66 -28.33 0.28
N ALA A 511 -9.40 -29.11 -0.49
CA ALA A 511 -9.21 -29.23 -1.94
C ALA A 511 -9.48 -27.89 -2.67
N GLN A 512 -10.54 -27.17 -2.28
CA GLN A 512 -10.85 -25.85 -2.81
C GLN A 512 -9.78 -24.82 -2.40
N ARG A 513 -9.35 -24.80 -1.13
CA ARG A 513 -8.25 -23.95 -0.67
C ARG A 513 -6.95 -24.21 -1.46
N ALA A 514 -6.61 -25.48 -1.67
CA ALA A 514 -5.45 -25.83 -2.50
C ALA A 514 -5.58 -25.34 -3.95
N ALA A 515 -6.77 -25.42 -4.54
CA ALA A 515 -7.03 -24.88 -5.88
C ALA A 515 -6.93 -23.35 -5.92
N LEU A 516 -7.45 -22.65 -4.91
CA LEU A 516 -7.33 -21.19 -4.78
C LEU A 516 -5.87 -20.76 -4.64
N LYS A 517 -5.06 -21.45 -3.83
CA LYS A 517 -3.62 -21.17 -3.70
C LYS A 517 -2.87 -21.38 -5.02
N ARG A 518 -3.20 -22.42 -5.79
CA ARG A 518 -2.61 -22.59 -7.15
C ARG A 518 -3.02 -21.47 -8.09
N ALA A 519 -4.28 -21.07 -8.07
CA ALA A 519 -4.77 -19.98 -8.91
C ALA A 519 -4.19 -18.60 -8.53
N ALA A 520 -3.81 -18.42 -7.26
CA ALA A 520 -3.16 -17.23 -6.75
C ALA A 520 -1.68 -17.11 -7.15
N ALA A 521 -1.03 -18.23 -7.52
CA ALA A 521 0.41 -18.24 -7.80
C ALA A 521 0.76 -17.37 -9.01
N LEU A 522 1.81 -16.57 -8.87
CA LEU A 522 2.37 -15.78 -9.97
C LEU A 522 3.42 -16.61 -10.73
N ASP A 523 2.95 -17.59 -11.47
CA ASP A 523 3.79 -18.43 -12.33
C ASP A 523 3.94 -17.83 -13.72
N PRO A 524 5.00 -18.20 -14.48
CA PRO A 524 5.07 -17.90 -15.91
C PRO A 524 3.84 -18.46 -16.64
N ILE A 525 3.23 -17.65 -17.52
CA ILE A 525 2.01 -18.05 -18.25
C ILE A 525 2.24 -19.16 -19.29
N ALA A 526 3.50 -19.37 -19.66
CA ALA A 526 3.96 -20.40 -20.58
C ALA A 526 5.45 -20.70 -20.35
N PRO A 527 5.98 -21.82 -20.86
CA PRO A 527 7.42 -22.05 -20.90
C PRO A 527 8.15 -20.87 -21.57
N ALA A 528 9.39 -20.63 -21.13
CA ALA A 528 10.20 -19.54 -21.67
C ALA A 528 10.35 -19.66 -23.21
N ALA A 529 10.10 -18.55 -23.90
CA ALA A 529 10.11 -18.50 -25.36
C ALA A 529 11.38 -17.82 -25.90
N ARG A 530 11.84 -18.23 -27.08
CA ARG A 530 12.96 -17.57 -27.74
C ARG A 530 12.44 -16.37 -28.56
N VAL A 531 13.07 -15.23 -28.38
CA VAL A 531 12.82 -14.00 -29.15
C VAL A 531 14.03 -13.73 -30.03
N ALA A 532 13.79 -13.54 -31.32
CA ALA A 532 14.86 -13.17 -32.25
C ALA A 532 15.31 -11.73 -31.98
N VAL A 533 16.62 -11.53 -31.88
CA VAL A 533 17.25 -10.21 -31.78
C VAL A 533 18.15 -10.01 -32.99
N ARG A 534 17.96 -8.91 -33.74
CA ARG A 534 18.75 -8.57 -34.90
C ARG A 534 19.29 -7.14 -34.74
N ARG A 535 20.61 -6.98 -34.79
CA ARG A 535 21.26 -5.66 -34.62
C ARG A 535 20.82 -4.89 -33.37
N GLY A 536 20.64 -5.61 -32.26
CA GLY A 536 20.19 -5.03 -30.99
C GLY A 536 18.69 -4.72 -30.94
N ALA A 537 17.89 -5.14 -31.92
CA ALA A 537 16.44 -4.94 -31.92
C ALA A 537 15.70 -6.28 -31.79
N GLY A 538 14.63 -6.29 -30.99
CA GLY A 538 13.72 -7.44 -30.80
C GLY A 538 12.28 -6.99 -30.66
N GLU A 539 11.34 -7.91 -30.85
CA GLU A 539 9.90 -7.63 -30.74
C GLU A 539 9.19 -8.75 -29.99
N VAL A 540 8.25 -8.37 -29.12
CA VAL A 540 7.35 -9.28 -28.40
C VAL A 540 5.92 -8.82 -28.62
N ALA A 541 5.03 -9.73 -29.01
CA ALA A 541 3.61 -9.44 -29.20
C ALA A 541 2.75 -10.34 -28.30
N PHE A 542 1.70 -9.76 -27.70
CA PHE A 542 0.74 -10.48 -26.88
C PHE A 542 -0.57 -9.69 -26.77
N THR A 543 -1.63 -10.36 -26.31
CA THR A 543 -2.91 -9.69 -26.01
C THR A 543 -3.03 -9.49 -24.51
N LEU A 544 -3.42 -8.28 -24.07
CA LEU A 544 -3.64 -7.93 -22.67
C LEU A 544 -5.10 -7.51 -22.47
N PRO A 545 -5.90 -8.27 -21.70
CA PRO A 545 -7.28 -7.88 -21.42
C PRO A 545 -7.34 -6.61 -20.57
N ARG A 546 -8.50 -5.93 -20.60
CA ARG A 546 -8.77 -4.79 -19.71
C ARG A 546 -8.58 -5.20 -18.24
N GLN A 547 -8.08 -4.31 -17.42
CA GLN A 547 -7.67 -4.54 -16.01
C GLN A 547 -6.56 -5.59 -15.85
N GLY A 548 -5.83 -5.92 -16.91
CA GLY A 548 -4.69 -6.83 -16.87
C GLY A 548 -3.36 -6.11 -16.62
N VAL A 549 -2.42 -6.83 -15.99
CA VAL A 549 -1.02 -6.41 -15.81
C VAL A 549 -0.11 -7.53 -16.27
N ALA A 550 0.87 -7.21 -17.10
CA ALA A 550 1.86 -8.16 -17.61
C ALA A 550 3.28 -7.71 -17.29
N LEU A 551 4.18 -8.66 -17.04
CA LEU A 551 5.61 -8.41 -16.95
C LEU A 551 6.34 -9.33 -17.93
N LEU A 552 7.10 -8.74 -18.83
CA LEU A 552 8.03 -9.41 -19.72
C LEU A 552 9.42 -9.34 -19.13
N VAL A 553 10.05 -10.48 -18.93
CA VAL A 553 11.44 -10.59 -18.47
C VAL A 553 12.27 -11.20 -19.57
N LEU A 554 13.25 -10.46 -20.08
CA LEU A 554 14.17 -10.90 -21.12
C LEU A 554 15.57 -11.07 -20.53
N THR A 555 16.20 -12.17 -20.90
CA THR A 555 17.61 -12.46 -20.64
C THR A 555 18.28 -12.89 -21.94
N PRO A 556 19.61 -12.77 -22.10
CA PRO A 556 20.30 -13.32 -23.26
C PRO A 556 19.99 -14.81 -23.44
N ALA A 557 19.70 -15.23 -24.67
CA ALA A 557 19.56 -16.66 -24.97
C ALA A 557 20.92 -17.35 -24.83
N ALA A 558 20.91 -18.57 -24.30
CA ALA A 558 22.10 -19.42 -24.34
C ALA A 558 22.53 -19.66 -25.80
N SER A 559 23.86 -19.74 -26.01
CA SER A 559 24.49 -20.03 -27.30
C SER A 559 24.06 -21.37 -27.84
#